data_d97a1330fcf3d3ba3d2d71a1e27c012c
#
_entry.id   d97a1330fcf3d3ba3d2d71a1e27c012c
#
_cell.length_a   1.000
_cell.length_b   1.000
_cell.length_c   1.000
_cell.angle_alpha   90.00
_cell.angle_beta   90.00
_cell.angle_gamma   90.00
#
_symmetry.space_group_name_H-M   'P 1'
#
loop_
_entity.id
_entity.type
_entity.pdbx_description
1 polymer ?
#
loop_
_entity_poly.entity_id
_entity_poly.type
_entity_poly.pdbx_seq_one_letter_code
_entity_poly.pdbx_strand_id
1 'polypeptide(L)'
;MLARYQAKLRLFYRDTRGVAAIEMALAGLTLVLAVLNCVDCGVYAYRKMEVANAAQVGAQAAWKTCYDTSSMLPATQNCTGLNSAITAAIQSTSLGTAVKLASGYPKEGYYCVNTSGALQAVGSLSSKPANCSISEPFSRSWV
;
A
#
# COMPACT_ATOMS: atom_id res chain seq x y z
N MET A 1 -28.57 -62.51 -18.13
CA MET A 1 -27.59 -61.50 -17.65
C MET A 1 -28.14 -60.08 -17.55
N LEU A 2 -28.99 -59.63 -18.46
CA LEU A 2 -29.57 -58.27 -18.50
C LEU A 2 -30.42 -57.90 -17.25
N ALA A 3 -31.20 -58.81 -16.68
CA ALA A 3 -32.07 -58.53 -15.53
C ALA A 3 -31.30 -58.17 -14.26
N ARG A 4 -30.09 -58.70 -14.07
CA ARG A 4 -29.24 -58.35 -12.92
C ARG A 4 -28.59 -56.96 -13.07
N TYR A 5 -28.37 -56.50 -14.27
CA TYR A 5 -27.86 -55.13 -14.54
C TYR A 5 -28.92 -54.09 -14.25
N GLN A 6 -30.18 -54.36 -14.65
CA GLN A 6 -31.27 -53.42 -14.41
C GLN A 6 -31.63 -53.28 -12.92
N ALA A 7 -31.53 -54.35 -12.16
CA ALA A 7 -31.72 -54.30 -10.71
C ALA A 7 -30.64 -53.47 -9.99
N LYS A 8 -29.37 -53.56 -10.42
CA LYS A 8 -28.27 -52.71 -9.87
C LYS A 8 -28.42 -51.26 -10.23
N LEU A 9 -28.86 -50.94 -11.46
CA LEU A 9 -29.12 -49.55 -11.87
C LEU A 9 -30.25 -48.89 -11.08
N ARG A 10 -31.32 -49.63 -10.74
CA ARG A 10 -32.41 -49.12 -9.89
C ARG A 10 -32.00 -48.86 -8.45
N LEU A 11 -31.07 -49.67 -7.90
CA LEU A 11 -30.49 -49.44 -6.59
C LEU A 11 -29.62 -48.16 -6.57
N PHE A 12 -28.86 -47.90 -7.60
CA PHE A 12 -28.08 -46.65 -7.73
C PHE A 12 -28.99 -45.41 -7.83
N TYR A 13 -30.12 -45.51 -8.53
CA TYR A 13 -31.06 -44.38 -8.69
C TYR A 13 -31.84 -44.04 -7.40
N ARG A 14 -31.88 -44.94 -6.44
CA ARG A 14 -32.53 -44.78 -5.12
C ARG A 14 -31.57 -44.42 -4.00
N ASP A 15 -30.28 -44.34 -4.27
CA ASP A 15 -29.28 -44.04 -3.26
C ASP A 15 -29.13 -42.49 -3.15
N THR A 16 -29.89 -41.90 -2.22
CA THR A 16 -29.85 -40.48 -1.90
C THR A 16 -28.54 -40.02 -1.24
N ARG A 17 -27.69 -40.97 -0.80
CA ARG A 17 -26.37 -40.65 -0.19
C ARG A 17 -25.40 -40.05 -1.19
N GLY A 18 -25.50 -40.42 -2.48
CA GLY A 18 -24.68 -39.82 -3.54
C GLY A 18 -25.02 -38.36 -3.82
N VAL A 19 -26.29 -38.00 -3.72
CA VAL A 19 -26.75 -36.62 -3.94
C VAL A 19 -26.20 -35.67 -2.87
N ALA A 20 -26.28 -36.06 -1.60
CA ALA A 20 -25.73 -35.27 -0.49
C ALA A 20 -24.21 -35.07 -0.61
N ALA A 21 -23.47 -36.04 -1.15
CA ALA A 21 -22.03 -35.91 -1.38
C ALA A 21 -21.72 -34.88 -2.49
N ILE A 22 -22.51 -34.85 -3.54
CA ILE A 22 -22.35 -33.84 -4.63
C ILE A 22 -22.70 -32.43 -4.14
N GLU A 23 -23.78 -32.29 -3.37
CA GLU A 23 -24.18 -31.02 -2.78
C GLU A 23 -23.08 -30.48 -1.85
N MET A 24 -22.54 -31.35 -1.00
CA MET A 24 -21.44 -30.98 -0.09
C MET A 24 -20.16 -30.62 -0.84
N ALA A 25 -19.85 -31.30 -1.95
CA ALA A 25 -18.69 -31.00 -2.78
C ALA A 25 -18.84 -29.62 -3.46
N LEU A 26 -20.00 -29.28 -3.98
CA LEU A 26 -20.28 -27.98 -4.60
C LEU A 26 -20.28 -26.84 -3.56
N ALA A 27 -20.92 -27.06 -2.42
CA ALA A 27 -20.92 -26.09 -1.32
C ALA A 27 -19.49 -25.90 -0.75
N GLY A 28 -18.73 -26.97 -0.62
CA GLY A 28 -17.34 -26.94 -0.17
C GLY A 28 -16.43 -26.14 -1.11
N LEU A 29 -16.59 -26.33 -2.42
CA LEU A 29 -15.81 -25.59 -3.41
C LEU A 29 -16.06 -24.07 -3.33
N THR A 30 -17.32 -23.65 -3.24
CA THR A 30 -17.67 -22.24 -3.13
C THR A 30 -17.17 -21.64 -1.81
N LEU A 31 -17.25 -22.37 -0.71
CA LEU A 31 -16.75 -21.94 0.59
C LEU A 31 -15.22 -21.78 0.59
N VAL A 32 -14.50 -22.74 0.02
CA VAL A 32 -13.03 -22.66 -0.09
C VAL A 32 -12.61 -21.44 -0.92
N LEU A 33 -13.26 -21.18 -2.05
CA LEU A 33 -12.98 -19.99 -2.86
C LEU A 33 -13.24 -18.70 -2.10
N ALA A 34 -14.31 -18.62 -1.34
CA ALA A 34 -14.62 -17.46 -0.50
C ALA A 34 -13.54 -17.23 0.57
N VAL A 35 -13.11 -18.29 1.27
CA VAL A 35 -12.06 -18.21 2.29
C VAL A 35 -10.73 -17.77 1.68
N LEU A 36 -10.33 -18.33 0.54
CA LEU A 36 -9.09 -17.93 -0.13
C LEU A 36 -9.09 -16.45 -0.51
N ASN A 37 -10.20 -15.93 -1.04
CA ASN A 37 -10.33 -14.50 -1.33
C ASN A 37 -10.22 -13.62 -0.07
N CYS A 38 -10.81 -14.04 1.05
CA CYS A 38 -10.67 -13.33 2.32
C CYS A 38 -9.22 -13.29 2.81
N VAL A 39 -8.49 -14.39 2.68
CA VAL A 39 -7.06 -14.47 3.05
C VAL A 39 -6.24 -13.52 2.17
N ASP A 40 -6.45 -13.54 0.85
CA ASP A 40 -5.73 -12.65 -0.08
C ASP A 40 -5.99 -11.17 0.24
N CYS A 41 -7.24 -10.79 0.49
CA CYS A 41 -7.58 -9.43 0.94
C CYS A 41 -6.88 -9.06 2.26
N GLY A 42 -6.84 -9.99 3.21
CA GLY A 42 -6.16 -9.80 4.49
C GLY A 42 -4.65 -9.58 4.32
N VAL A 43 -4.00 -10.41 3.53
CA VAL A 43 -2.57 -10.27 3.22
C VAL A 43 -2.28 -8.95 2.50
N TYR A 44 -3.10 -8.57 1.54
CA TYR A 44 -2.97 -7.29 0.84
C TYR A 44 -3.08 -6.09 1.79
N ALA A 45 -4.09 -6.08 2.66
CA ALA A 45 -4.28 -5.01 3.64
C ALA A 45 -3.09 -4.93 4.61
N TYR A 46 -2.61 -6.07 5.09
CA TYR A 46 -1.44 -6.15 5.96
C TYR A 46 -0.19 -5.57 5.29
N ARG A 47 0.12 -5.97 4.05
CA ARG A 47 1.26 -5.43 3.29
C ARG A 47 1.15 -3.93 3.06
N LYS A 48 -0.04 -3.43 2.78
CA LYS A 48 -0.28 -2.00 2.63
C LYS A 48 0.02 -1.22 3.91
N MET A 49 -0.37 -1.75 5.08
CA MET A 49 -0.04 -1.15 6.37
C MET A 49 1.46 -1.16 6.66
N GLU A 50 2.17 -2.25 6.34
CA GLU A 50 3.63 -2.31 6.51
C GLU A 50 4.34 -1.25 5.67
N VAL A 51 3.95 -1.07 4.41
CA VAL A 51 4.52 -0.04 3.53
C VAL A 51 4.21 1.36 4.04
N ALA A 52 2.98 1.62 4.50
CA ALA A 52 2.60 2.90 5.08
C ALA A 52 3.43 3.21 6.36
N ASN A 53 3.64 2.20 7.22
CA ASN A 53 4.50 2.35 8.40
C ASN A 53 5.95 2.66 8.01
N ALA A 54 6.51 1.96 7.03
CA ALA A 54 7.85 2.23 6.54
C ALA A 54 7.98 3.68 5.99
N ALA A 55 6.98 4.16 5.25
CA ALA A 55 6.95 5.53 4.75
C ALA A 55 6.92 6.56 5.88
N GLN A 56 6.13 6.33 6.93
CA GLN A 56 6.09 7.21 8.12
C GLN A 56 7.42 7.25 8.87
N VAL A 57 8.06 6.09 9.08
CA VAL A 57 9.37 5.99 9.72
C VAL A 57 10.43 6.71 8.89
N GLY A 58 10.39 6.56 7.56
CA GLY A 58 11.27 7.29 6.63
C GLY A 58 11.09 8.80 6.70
N ALA A 59 9.85 9.28 6.74
CA ALA A 59 9.55 10.71 6.88
C ALA A 59 10.03 11.28 8.23
N GLN A 60 9.87 10.55 9.32
CA GLN A 60 10.39 10.95 10.64
C GLN A 60 11.92 11.00 10.65
N ALA A 61 12.59 10.04 10.00
CA ALA A 61 14.04 10.04 9.89
C ALA A 61 14.54 11.24 9.06
N ALA A 62 13.87 11.57 7.97
CA ALA A 62 14.17 12.75 7.17
C ALA A 62 14.08 14.03 8.01
N TRP A 63 12.99 14.19 8.75
CA TRP A 63 12.83 15.34 9.63
C TRP A 63 13.92 15.41 10.72
N LYS A 64 14.16 14.30 11.41
CA LYS A 64 15.16 14.25 12.47
C LYS A 64 16.58 14.55 11.98
N THR A 65 16.91 14.14 10.77
CA THR A 65 18.24 14.35 10.18
C THR A 65 18.43 15.78 9.65
N CYS A 66 17.37 16.40 9.14
CA CYS A 66 17.44 17.71 8.48
C CYS A 66 16.53 18.75 9.17
N TYR A 67 16.54 18.80 10.51
CA TYR A 67 15.65 19.69 11.29
C TYR A 67 16.16 21.13 11.38
N ASP A 68 17.44 21.37 11.18
CA ASP A 68 18.02 22.71 11.23
C ASP A 68 17.68 23.50 9.96
N THR A 69 16.73 24.43 10.13
CA THR A 69 15.91 24.97 9.06
C THR A 69 16.56 26.05 8.23
N SER A 70 17.60 26.70 8.70
CA SER A 70 18.14 27.91 8.02
C SER A 70 19.18 27.59 6.96
N SER A 71 20.02 26.57 7.18
CA SER A 71 21.11 26.19 6.29
C SER A 71 20.88 24.92 5.49
N MET A 72 19.93 24.06 5.93
CA MET A 72 19.69 22.75 5.32
C MET A 72 18.52 22.70 4.33
N LEU A 73 17.84 23.80 4.08
CA LEU A 73 16.78 23.87 3.07
C LEU A 73 17.29 24.52 1.77
N PRO A 74 16.98 23.97 0.60
CA PRO A 74 16.20 22.73 0.35
C PRO A 74 16.98 21.49 0.79
N ALA A 75 16.29 20.58 1.53
CA ALA A 75 16.93 19.44 2.18
C ALA A 75 17.51 18.44 1.18
N THR A 76 16.91 18.30 0.02
CA THR A 76 17.40 17.44 -1.06
C THR A 76 18.75 17.89 -1.63
N GLN A 77 19.12 19.17 -1.45
CA GLN A 77 20.36 19.75 -1.95
C GLN A 77 21.40 19.96 -0.84
N ASN A 78 20.96 20.41 0.34
CA ASN A 78 21.84 20.91 1.39
C ASN A 78 22.00 19.95 2.56
N CYS A 79 21.06 18.97 2.74
CA CYS A 79 21.17 18.02 3.83
C CYS A 79 21.94 16.76 3.41
N THR A 80 23.22 16.73 3.74
CA THR A 80 24.07 15.56 3.49
C THR A 80 23.60 14.38 4.34
N GLY A 81 23.40 13.22 3.72
CA GLY A 81 22.94 12.02 4.42
C GLY A 81 21.43 11.81 4.49
N LEU A 82 20.62 12.70 3.93
CA LEU A 82 19.16 12.56 3.89
C LEU A 82 18.73 11.18 3.36
N ASN A 83 19.22 10.79 2.17
CA ASN A 83 18.85 9.53 1.52
C ASN A 83 19.31 8.30 2.30
N SER A 84 20.50 8.35 2.89
CA SER A 84 21.02 7.25 3.70
C SER A 84 20.25 7.09 5.00
N ALA A 85 19.88 8.18 5.66
CA ALA A 85 19.07 8.17 6.87
C ALA A 85 17.65 7.62 6.61
N ILE A 86 17.00 8.07 5.54
CA ILE A 86 15.69 7.55 5.14
C ILE A 86 15.81 6.06 4.82
N THR A 87 16.78 5.65 4.02
CA THR A 87 16.98 4.25 3.62
C THR A 87 17.22 3.35 4.82
N ALA A 88 18.10 3.75 5.74
CA ALA A 88 18.34 3.00 6.97
C ALA A 88 17.07 2.87 7.83
N ALA A 89 16.30 3.96 7.95
CA ALA A 89 15.07 3.98 8.71
C ALA A 89 13.98 3.08 8.12
N ILE A 90 13.73 3.13 6.82
CA ILE A 90 12.73 2.27 6.18
C ILE A 90 13.13 0.80 6.22
N GLN A 91 14.43 0.49 6.10
CA GLN A 91 14.94 -0.86 6.18
C GLN A 91 15.00 -1.42 7.60
N SER A 92 14.88 -0.59 8.63
CA SER A 92 14.73 -1.04 10.02
C SER A 92 13.32 -1.56 10.35
N THR A 93 12.37 -1.40 9.43
CA THR A 93 11.01 -1.92 9.59
C THR A 93 10.93 -3.42 9.27
N SER A 94 9.77 -4.03 9.50
CA SER A 94 9.52 -5.46 9.21
C SER A 94 9.76 -5.85 7.74
N LEU A 95 9.72 -4.89 6.81
CA LEU A 95 9.99 -5.12 5.39
C LEU A 95 11.48 -5.26 5.06
N GLY A 96 12.37 -4.78 5.93
CA GLY A 96 13.82 -4.87 5.74
C GLY A 96 14.29 -4.32 4.39
N THR A 97 15.18 -5.06 3.72
CA THR A 97 15.73 -4.67 2.41
C THR A 97 14.77 -4.81 1.23
N ALA A 98 13.57 -5.38 1.45
CA ALA A 98 12.55 -5.48 0.41
C ALA A 98 11.94 -4.11 0.06
N VAL A 99 11.99 -3.15 1.01
CA VAL A 99 11.55 -1.78 0.77
C VAL A 99 12.73 -0.91 0.34
N LYS A 100 12.49 -0.09 -0.68
CA LYS A 100 13.48 0.86 -1.20
C LYS A 100 12.82 2.20 -1.48
N LEU A 101 13.60 3.27 -1.35
CA LEU A 101 13.16 4.58 -1.77
C LEU A 101 12.96 4.58 -3.30
N ALA A 102 11.83 5.08 -3.75
CA ALA A 102 11.56 5.16 -5.18
C ALA A 102 12.54 6.12 -5.88
N SER A 103 12.87 5.83 -7.14
CA SER A 103 13.76 6.69 -7.92
C SER A 103 13.19 8.11 -8.03
N GLY A 104 14.03 9.12 -7.80
CA GLY A 104 13.64 10.53 -7.81
C GLY A 104 12.92 11.01 -6.55
N TYR A 105 12.94 10.23 -5.47
CA TYR A 105 12.45 10.63 -4.15
C TYR A 105 13.58 10.67 -3.13
N PRO A 106 13.47 11.47 -2.03
CA PRO A 106 12.35 12.37 -1.73
C PRO A 106 12.27 13.53 -2.71
N LYS A 107 11.05 14.00 -3.04
CA LYS A 107 10.81 15.22 -3.80
C LYS A 107 10.52 16.36 -2.84
N GLU A 108 11.19 17.47 -3.07
CA GLU A 108 10.96 18.70 -2.36
C GLU A 108 10.44 19.77 -3.32
N GLY A 109 9.55 20.63 -2.86
CA GLY A 109 8.99 21.71 -3.67
C GLY A 109 8.20 22.69 -2.84
N TYR A 110 7.81 23.78 -3.47
CA TYR A 110 6.86 24.73 -2.90
C TYR A 110 5.48 24.41 -3.45
N TYR A 111 4.50 24.36 -2.55
CA TYR A 111 3.12 24.03 -2.89
C TYR A 111 2.18 25.09 -2.35
N CYS A 112 1.21 25.47 -3.15
CA CYS A 112 0.08 26.29 -2.72
C CYS A 112 -1.20 25.47 -2.75
N VAL A 113 -2.08 25.71 -1.79
CA VAL A 113 -3.43 25.12 -1.79
C VAL A 113 -4.29 25.90 -2.77
N ASN A 114 -4.93 25.22 -3.71
CA ASN A 114 -5.88 25.86 -4.62
C ASN A 114 -7.28 25.99 -3.97
N THR A 115 -8.21 26.62 -4.66
CA THR A 115 -9.58 26.85 -4.18
C THR A 115 -10.37 25.56 -3.90
N SER A 116 -9.94 24.42 -4.45
CA SER A 116 -10.52 23.09 -4.17
C SER A 116 -9.85 22.35 -3.02
N GLY A 117 -8.86 22.97 -2.35
CA GLY A 117 -8.10 22.33 -1.26
C GLY A 117 -6.98 21.41 -1.73
N ALA A 118 -6.70 21.33 -3.04
CA ALA A 118 -5.63 20.50 -3.56
C ALA A 118 -4.28 21.25 -3.59
N LEU A 119 -3.19 20.52 -3.32
CA LEU A 119 -1.83 21.04 -3.41
C LEU A 119 -1.39 21.17 -4.86
N GLN A 120 -0.95 22.35 -5.26
CA GLN A 120 -0.41 22.66 -6.57
C GLN A 120 1.04 23.10 -6.45
N ALA A 121 1.95 22.49 -7.20
CA ALA A 121 3.37 22.86 -7.20
C ALA A 121 3.55 24.25 -7.80
N VAL A 122 4.36 25.10 -7.14
CA VAL A 122 4.61 26.49 -7.55
C VAL A 122 6.10 26.80 -7.42
N GLY A 123 6.63 27.52 -8.40
CA GLY A 123 8.03 27.92 -8.40
C GLY A 123 9.03 26.79 -8.59
N SER A 124 10.27 27.04 -8.20
CA SER A 124 11.36 26.05 -8.18
C SER A 124 12.11 26.10 -6.86
N LEU A 125 12.89 25.06 -6.53
CA LEU A 125 13.70 25.03 -5.30
C LEU A 125 14.73 26.17 -5.25
N SER A 126 15.21 26.62 -6.40
CA SER A 126 16.16 27.75 -6.50
C SER A 126 15.49 29.14 -6.45
N SER A 127 14.18 29.23 -6.65
CA SER A 127 13.42 30.47 -6.66
C SER A 127 12.15 30.33 -5.86
N LYS A 128 12.25 30.67 -4.58
CA LYS A 128 11.11 30.69 -3.68
C LYS A 128 10.08 31.70 -4.18
N PRO A 129 8.82 31.30 -4.45
CA PRO A 129 7.78 32.26 -4.82
C PRO A 129 7.47 33.20 -3.65
N ALA A 130 7.21 34.47 -3.98
CA ALA A 130 6.97 35.49 -2.96
C ALA A 130 5.73 35.20 -2.11
N ASN A 131 4.63 34.82 -2.75
CA ASN A 131 3.36 34.45 -2.10
C ASN A 131 2.58 33.48 -2.97
N CYS A 132 1.70 32.67 -2.34
CA CYS A 132 0.61 32.05 -3.06
C CYS A 132 -0.40 33.11 -3.47
N SER A 133 -0.67 33.25 -4.75
CA SER A 133 -1.61 34.28 -5.30
C SER A 133 -3.09 34.03 -4.90
N ILE A 134 -3.36 32.99 -4.13
CA ILE A 134 -4.66 32.64 -3.58
C ILE A 134 -4.50 32.80 -2.07
N SER A 135 -5.35 33.56 -1.43
CA SER A 135 -5.41 34.13 -0.08
C SER A 135 -5.19 33.19 1.12
N GLU A 136 -4.33 32.18 1.02
CA GLU A 136 -4.03 31.24 2.08
C GLU A 136 -2.54 31.28 2.47
N PRO A 137 -2.21 31.13 3.77
CA PRO A 137 -0.85 31.19 4.23
C PRO A 137 -0.02 30.03 3.65
N PHE A 138 1.22 30.34 3.35
CA PHE A 138 2.23 29.46 2.79
C PHE A 138 2.38 28.17 3.64
N SER A 139 1.78 27.07 3.19
CA SER A 139 1.94 25.76 3.82
C SER A 139 3.12 25.04 3.17
N ARG A 140 4.21 24.82 3.93
CA ARG A 140 5.24 23.85 3.54
C ARG A 140 4.69 22.46 3.77
N SER A 141 4.43 21.74 2.72
CA SER A 141 4.09 20.32 2.80
C SER A 141 5.26 19.50 2.26
N TRP A 142 5.77 18.61 3.09
CA TRP A 142 6.69 17.56 2.69
C TRP A 142 5.87 16.41 2.12
N VAL A 143 6.09 16.03 0.88
CA VAL A 143 5.53 14.82 0.26
C VAL A 143 6.66 13.96 -0.25
#